data_48bc4fe796be34dd4db370dff59091f0
#
_entry.id   48bc4fe796be34dd4db370dff59091f0
#
_cell.length_a   1.000
_cell.length_b   1.000
_cell.length_c   1.000
_cell.angle_alpha   90.00
_cell.angle_beta   90.00
_cell.angle_gamma   90.00
#
_symmetry.space_group_name_H-M   'P 1'
#
loop_
_entity.id
_entity.type
_entity.pdbx_description
1 polymer ?
#
loop_
_entity_poly.entity_id
_entity_poly.type
_entity_poly.pdbx_seq_one_letter_code
_entity_poly.pdbx_strand_id
1 'polypeptide(L)'
;MEISYYLPEILFGVLAVVAVVWIGRVIWALFLGTKGKTACIHCKGTAQKEEGFSCLFLIPVHFGEVYGDAEQYLRTHMTPIKSKEQIPTGLRACRLEVYRCSTCDKRQVEITDFLNVRGEETVKGHYEFSYDSFAGLIEEWKELSWSSQSKR
;
A
#
# COMPACT_ATOMS: atom_id res chain seq x y z
N MET A 1 -1.56 58.34 22.03
CA MET A 1 -2.43 57.17 22.23
C MET A 1 -2.94 56.67 20.88
N GLU A 2 -2.13 55.92 20.17
CA GLU A 2 -2.49 55.43 18.82
C GLU A 2 -2.52 53.88 18.71
N ILE A 3 -2.79 53.21 19.83
CA ILE A 3 -2.84 51.74 19.88
C ILE A 3 -4.10 51.20 19.16
N SER A 4 -5.13 52.04 19.03
CA SER A 4 -6.43 51.62 18.46
C SER A 4 -6.42 51.40 16.96
N TYR A 5 -5.49 51.96 16.23
CA TYR A 5 -5.41 51.79 14.75
C TYR A 5 -4.72 50.51 14.33
N TYR A 6 -3.82 49.93 15.12
CA TYR A 6 -3.09 48.72 14.79
C TYR A 6 -3.80 47.44 15.26
N LEU A 7 -4.84 47.55 16.06
CA LEU A 7 -5.58 46.42 16.61
C LEU A 7 -6.21 45.53 15.50
N PRO A 8 -6.88 46.10 14.49
CA PRO A 8 -7.46 45.27 13.42
C PRO A 8 -6.40 44.56 12.55
N GLU A 9 -5.26 45.20 12.26
CA GLU A 9 -4.20 44.60 11.47
C GLU A 9 -3.52 43.45 12.20
N ILE A 10 -3.27 43.57 13.49
CA ILE A 10 -2.73 42.50 14.33
C ILE A 10 -3.71 41.35 14.43
N LEU A 11 -5.02 41.63 14.58
CA LEU A 11 -6.05 40.61 14.64
C LEU A 11 -6.17 39.82 13.33
N PHE A 12 -6.11 40.50 12.18
CA PHE A 12 -6.10 39.86 10.86
C PHE A 12 -4.85 39.03 10.66
N GLY A 13 -3.68 39.49 11.07
CA GLY A 13 -2.43 38.73 11.03
C GLY A 13 -2.48 37.45 11.84
N VAL A 14 -2.99 37.49 13.06
CA VAL A 14 -3.13 36.34 13.94
C VAL A 14 -4.14 35.33 13.35
N LEU A 15 -5.29 35.80 12.85
CA LEU A 15 -6.29 34.92 12.20
C LEU A 15 -5.73 34.24 10.96
N ALA A 16 -4.96 34.95 10.13
CA ALA A 16 -4.31 34.37 8.95
C ALA A 16 -3.32 33.26 9.33
N VAL A 17 -2.48 33.46 10.33
CA VAL A 17 -1.54 32.45 10.80
C VAL A 17 -2.27 31.22 11.37
N VAL A 18 -3.32 31.41 12.16
CA VAL A 18 -4.13 30.31 12.70
C VAL A 18 -4.78 29.51 11.57
N ALA A 19 -5.32 30.20 10.56
CA ALA A 19 -5.94 29.54 9.41
C ALA A 19 -4.91 28.71 8.61
N VAL A 20 -3.71 29.24 8.35
CA VAL A 20 -2.65 28.52 7.64
C VAL A 20 -2.19 27.27 8.41
N VAL A 21 -2.00 27.40 9.74
CA VAL A 21 -1.62 26.26 10.59
C VAL A 21 -2.73 25.19 10.59
N TRP A 22 -3.99 25.62 10.67
CA TRP A 22 -5.13 24.71 10.68
C TRP A 22 -5.28 23.97 9.35
N ILE A 23 -5.19 24.68 8.24
CA ILE A 23 -5.21 24.10 6.87
C ILE A 23 -4.03 23.13 6.70
N GLY A 24 -2.83 23.52 7.14
CA GLY A 24 -1.66 22.65 7.09
C GLY A 24 -1.85 21.34 7.86
N ARG A 25 -2.45 21.39 9.06
CA ARG A 25 -2.77 20.19 9.85
C ARG A 25 -3.84 19.31 9.19
N VAL A 26 -4.86 19.90 8.58
CA VAL A 26 -5.90 19.18 7.86
C VAL A 26 -5.31 18.48 6.62
N ILE A 27 -4.51 19.19 5.83
CA ILE A 27 -3.81 18.63 4.68
C ILE A 27 -2.89 17.49 5.11
N TRP A 28 -2.10 17.68 6.17
CA TRP A 28 -1.22 16.63 6.69
C TRP A 28 -2.01 15.41 7.18
N ALA A 29 -3.10 15.59 7.91
CA ALA A 29 -3.95 14.49 8.35
C ALA A 29 -4.57 13.72 7.18
N LEU A 30 -4.99 14.41 6.11
CA LEU A 30 -5.54 13.79 4.91
C LEU A 30 -4.49 13.03 4.07
N PHE A 31 -3.28 13.58 3.93
CA PHE A 31 -2.24 12.96 3.08
C PHE A 31 -1.35 11.94 3.80
N LEU A 32 -1.10 12.09 5.09
CA LEU A 32 -0.23 11.19 5.86
C LEU A 32 -1.01 10.22 6.75
N GLY A 33 -2.20 10.59 7.19
CA GLY A 33 -3.01 9.75 8.07
C GLY A 33 -3.64 8.53 7.39
N THR A 34 -3.72 8.52 6.06
CA THR A 34 -4.30 7.41 5.27
C THR A 34 -3.27 6.42 4.73
N LYS A 35 -1.97 6.79 4.76
CA LYS A 35 -0.92 5.88 4.29
C LYS A 35 -0.85 4.62 5.17
N GLY A 36 -0.99 3.46 4.53
CA GLY A 36 -0.90 2.17 5.21
C GLY A 36 -2.15 1.79 6.01
N LYS A 37 -3.29 2.39 5.72
CA LYS A 37 -4.58 2.01 6.31
C LYS A 37 -5.58 1.65 5.22
N THR A 38 -6.34 0.59 5.46
CA THR A 38 -7.40 0.11 4.58
C THR A 38 -8.60 -0.38 5.38
N ALA A 39 -9.73 -0.64 4.73
CA ALA A 39 -10.88 -1.25 5.39
C ALA A 39 -10.65 -2.76 5.57
N CYS A 40 -11.00 -3.29 6.74
CA CYS A 40 -10.91 -4.72 6.98
C CYS A 40 -12.01 -5.47 6.20
N ILE A 41 -11.62 -6.47 5.44
CA ILE A 41 -12.57 -7.30 4.66
C ILE A 41 -13.50 -8.14 5.55
N HIS A 42 -13.09 -8.41 6.80
CA HIS A 42 -13.85 -9.25 7.73
C HIS A 42 -14.88 -8.49 8.58
N CYS A 43 -14.50 -7.31 9.12
CA CYS A 43 -15.36 -6.58 10.06
C CYS A 43 -15.63 -5.13 9.68
N LYS A 44 -15.10 -4.66 8.53
CA LYS A 44 -15.17 -3.27 8.05
C LYS A 44 -14.48 -2.24 8.97
N GLY A 45 -13.78 -2.68 10.00
CA GLY A 45 -12.91 -1.86 10.82
C GLY A 45 -11.67 -1.39 10.06
N THR A 46 -10.77 -0.68 10.74
CA THR A 46 -9.53 -0.19 10.14
C THR A 46 -8.43 -1.26 10.23
N ALA A 47 -7.87 -1.64 9.10
CA ALA A 47 -6.69 -2.47 9.01
C ALA A 47 -5.45 -1.59 8.73
N GLN A 48 -4.33 -1.91 9.39
CA GLN A 48 -3.06 -1.21 9.24
C GLN A 48 -2.02 -2.13 8.62
N LYS A 49 -1.19 -1.57 7.75
CA LYS A 49 -0.09 -2.30 7.12
C LYS A 49 0.88 -2.79 8.19
N GLU A 50 1.23 -4.08 8.14
CA GLU A 50 2.32 -4.63 8.95
C GLU A 50 3.66 -4.16 8.37
N GLU A 51 4.50 -3.54 9.20
CA GLU A 51 5.83 -3.07 8.80
C GLU A 51 6.73 -4.27 8.41
N GLY A 52 7.53 -4.07 7.38
CA GLY A 52 8.45 -5.09 6.87
C GLY A 52 7.85 -6.09 5.89
N PHE A 53 6.54 -6.05 5.65
CA PHE A 53 5.86 -6.93 4.70
C PHE A 53 5.49 -6.20 3.41
N SER A 54 6.37 -6.30 2.43
CA SER A 54 6.10 -5.90 1.05
C SER A 54 6.80 -6.89 0.13
N CYS A 55 6.07 -7.90 -0.28
CA CYS A 55 6.59 -9.02 -1.07
C CYS A 55 6.38 -8.73 -2.56
N LEU A 56 7.37 -9.00 -3.37
CA LEU A 56 7.28 -8.89 -4.83
C LEU A 56 7.10 -10.26 -5.45
N PHE A 57 6.18 -10.32 -6.40
CA PHE A 57 5.89 -11.52 -7.18
C PHE A 57 5.82 -11.20 -8.66
N LEU A 58 6.04 -12.21 -9.48
CA LEU A 58 5.77 -12.17 -10.92
C LEU A 58 4.42 -12.81 -11.20
N ILE A 59 3.68 -12.23 -12.15
CA ILE A 59 2.45 -12.79 -12.70
C ILE A 59 2.47 -12.69 -14.23
N PRO A 60 1.73 -13.55 -14.98
CA PRO A 60 1.60 -13.42 -16.41
C PRO A 60 0.99 -12.09 -16.85
N VAL A 61 1.45 -11.54 -17.97
CA VAL A 61 0.97 -10.26 -18.52
C VAL A 61 -0.54 -10.27 -18.79
N HIS A 62 -1.09 -11.41 -19.16
CA HIS A 62 -2.50 -11.60 -19.50
C HIS A 62 -3.42 -11.76 -18.27
N PHE A 63 -2.89 -11.59 -17.04
CA PHE A 63 -3.74 -11.57 -15.87
C PHE A 63 -4.75 -10.40 -15.95
N GLY A 64 -6.02 -10.70 -15.68
CA GLY A 64 -7.14 -9.76 -15.85
C GLY A 64 -8.00 -10.01 -17.09
N GLU A 65 -7.49 -10.80 -18.08
CA GLU A 65 -8.27 -11.32 -19.19
C GLU A 65 -8.89 -12.69 -18.86
N VAL A 66 -8.49 -13.27 -17.72
CA VAL A 66 -8.95 -14.58 -17.29
C VAL A 66 -10.27 -14.44 -16.54
N TYR A 67 -11.33 -14.95 -17.14
CA TYR A 67 -12.64 -15.08 -16.49
C TYR A 67 -12.59 -16.24 -15.49
N GLY A 68 -12.58 -15.92 -14.19
CA GLY A 68 -12.54 -16.93 -13.14
C GLY A 68 -12.25 -16.34 -11.76
N ASP A 69 -11.97 -17.24 -10.82
CA ASP A 69 -11.59 -16.86 -9.45
C ASP A 69 -10.18 -16.24 -9.42
N ALA A 70 -10.14 -14.92 -9.22
CA ALA A 70 -8.88 -14.16 -9.18
C ALA A 70 -7.96 -14.66 -8.06
N GLU A 71 -8.52 -15.06 -6.92
CA GLU A 71 -7.77 -15.59 -5.78
C GLU A 71 -7.04 -16.89 -6.17
N GLN A 72 -7.75 -17.84 -6.74
CA GLN A 72 -7.18 -19.12 -7.16
C GLN A 72 -6.12 -18.92 -8.25
N TYR A 73 -6.38 -18.04 -9.21
CA TYR A 73 -5.44 -17.75 -10.28
C TYR A 73 -4.14 -17.14 -9.74
N LEU A 74 -4.22 -16.13 -8.89
CA LEU A 74 -3.06 -15.50 -8.28
C LEU A 74 -2.25 -16.52 -7.45
N ARG A 75 -2.91 -17.28 -6.60
CA ARG A 75 -2.24 -18.32 -5.79
C ARG A 75 -1.46 -19.34 -6.62
N THR A 76 -1.94 -19.64 -7.80
CA THR A 76 -1.31 -20.65 -8.68
C THR A 76 -0.19 -20.08 -9.53
N HIS A 77 -0.27 -18.81 -9.93
CA HIS A 77 0.64 -18.22 -10.92
C HIS A 77 1.62 -17.20 -10.36
N MET A 78 1.47 -16.78 -9.09
CA MET A 78 2.42 -15.87 -8.46
C MET A 78 3.72 -16.60 -8.15
N THR A 79 4.84 -16.02 -8.60
CA THR A 79 6.19 -16.53 -8.32
C THR A 79 7.00 -15.47 -7.57
N PRO A 80 7.60 -15.79 -6.42
CA PRO A 80 8.35 -14.80 -5.63
C PRO A 80 9.60 -14.33 -6.38
N ILE A 81 9.88 -13.01 -6.30
CA ILE A 81 11.10 -12.38 -6.81
C ILE A 81 11.74 -11.48 -5.77
N LYS A 82 13.05 -11.26 -5.90
CA LYS A 82 13.81 -10.38 -5.01
C LYS A 82 13.76 -8.91 -5.43
N SER A 83 13.78 -8.65 -6.71
CA SER A 83 13.91 -7.31 -7.28
C SER A 83 13.13 -7.19 -8.58
N LYS A 84 12.63 -5.98 -8.86
CA LYS A 84 11.96 -5.63 -10.12
C LYS A 84 12.89 -5.61 -11.34
N GLU A 85 14.21 -5.62 -11.14
CA GLU A 85 15.20 -5.53 -12.24
C GLU A 85 15.27 -6.78 -13.12
N GLN A 86 14.68 -7.89 -12.68
CA GLN A 86 14.73 -9.19 -13.33
C GLN A 86 13.36 -9.68 -13.80
N ILE A 87 12.57 -8.81 -14.41
CA ILE A 87 11.25 -9.22 -14.93
C ILE A 87 11.40 -9.79 -16.32
N PRO A 88 11.15 -11.13 -16.53
CA PRO A 88 11.18 -11.73 -17.84
C PRO A 88 10.09 -11.20 -18.76
N THR A 89 10.32 -11.32 -20.07
CA THR A 89 9.31 -10.99 -21.08
C THR A 89 8.06 -11.86 -20.90
N GLY A 90 6.88 -11.26 -20.96
CA GLY A 90 5.59 -11.94 -20.76
C GLY A 90 5.14 -12.04 -19.31
N LEU A 91 5.95 -11.53 -18.36
CA LEU A 91 5.59 -11.40 -16.95
C LEU A 91 5.60 -9.95 -16.51
N ARG A 92 4.87 -9.65 -15.45
CA ARG A 92 4.87 -8.34 -14.78
C ARG A 92 4.95 -8.50 -13.26
N ALA A 93 5.37 -7.47 -12.58
CA ALA A 93 5.47 -7.48 -11.12
C ALA A 93 4.13 -7.18 -10.48
N CYS A 94 3.83 -7.87 -9.38
CA CYS A 94 2.81 -7.45 -8.44
C CYS A 94 3.40 -7.38 -7.04
N ARG A 95 2.78 -6.55 -6.19
CA ARG A 95 3.18 -6.36 -4.80
C ARG A 95 2.09 -6.91 -3.90
N LEU A 96 2.50 -7.74 -2.95
CA LEU A 96 1.64 -8.23 -1.87
C LEU A 96 2.04 -7.53 -0.57
N GLU A 97 1.08 -6.92 0.09
CA GLU A 97 1.24 -6.25 1.37
C GLU A 97 0.29 -6.86 2.39
N VAL A 98 0.76 -7.01 3.63
CA VAL A 98 -0.03 -7.60 4.72
C VAL A 98 -0.56 -6.50 5.63
N TYR A 99 -1.83 -6.59 5.95
CA TYR A 99 -2.55 -5.67 6.84
C TYR A 99 -3.16 -6.44 8.00
N ARG A 100 -3.13 -5.84 9.20
CA ARG A 100 -3.77 -6.38 10.40
C ARG A 100 -4.87 -5.44 10.86
N CYS A 101 -6.05 -5.97 11.13
CA CYS A 101 -7.18 -5.20 11.64
C CYS A 101 -7.01 -4.90 13.12
N SER A 102 -7.16 -3.63 13.51
CA SER A 102 -7.12 -3.22 14.92
C SER A 102 -8.37 -3.62 15.70
N THR A 103 -9.48 -3.94 15.03
CA THR A 103 -10.76 -4.28 15.65
C THR A 103 -10.93 -5.78 15.87
N CYS A 104 -10.70 -6.61 14.83
CA CYS A 104 -10.90 -8.06 14.91
C CYS A 104 -9.61 -8.88 14.94
N ASP A 105 -8.45 -8.22 14.89
CA ASP A 105 -7.08 -8.80 14.88
C ASP A 105 -6.79 -9.77 13.71
N LYS A 106 -7.69 -9.91 12.76
CA LYS A 106 -7.47 -10.72 11.56
C LYS A 106 -6.54 -10.02 10.58
N ARG A 107 -5.74 -10.82 9.87
CA ARG A 107 -4.87 -10.36 8.81
C ARG A 107 -5.54 -10.52 7.45
N GLN A 108 -5.23 -9.58 6.56
CA GLN A 108 -5.61 -9.61 5.15
C GLN A 108 -4.41 -9.26 4.29
N VAL A 109 -4.47 -9.60 3.03
CA VAL A 109 -3.46 -9.24 2.04
C VAL A 109 -4.06 -8.31 1.01
N GLU A 110 -3.29 -7.31 0.60
CA GLU A 110 -3.57 -6.48 -0.56
C GLU A 110 -2.54 -6.79 -1.65
N ILE A 111 -3.04 -7.09 -2.83
CA ILE A 111 -2.22 -7.39 -3.99
C ILE A 111 -2.42 -6.27 -5.01
N THR A 112 -1.34 -5.56 -5.33
CA THR A 112 -1.34 -4.49 -6.34
C THR A 112 -0.56 -4.98 -7.55
N ASP A 113 -1.24 -4.99 -8.70
CA ASP A 113 -0.70 -5.37 -9.98
C ASP A 113 -0.23 -4.12 -10.75
N PHE A 114 1.04 -4.12 -11.17
CA PHE A 114 1.67 -3.00 -11.85
C PHE A 114 2.01 -3.35 -13.30
N LEU A 115 1.66 -2.46 -14.20
CA LEU A 115 2.17 -2.44 -15.55
C LEU A 115 3.17 -1.30 -15.69
N ASN A 116 4.37 -1.60 -16.19
CA ASN A 116 5.34 -0.58 -16.54
C ASN A 116 5.16 -0.21 -18.01
N VAL A 117 4.72 1.02 -18.27
CA VAL A 117 4.58 1.56 -19.62
C VAL A 117 5.55 2.73 -19.74
N ARG A 118 6.57 2.58 -20.59
CA ARG A 118 7.58 3.62 -20.88
C ARG A 118 8.31 4.17 -19.64
N GLY A 119 8.56 3.31 -18.64
CA GLY A 119 9.24 3.69 -17.41
C GLY A 119 8.30 4.21 -16.30
N GLU A 120 7.01 4.37 -16.57
CA GLU A 120 6.01 4.74 -15.56
C GLU A 120 5.26 3.51 -15.08
N GLU A 121 5.20 3.32 -13.76
CA GLU A 121 4.40 2.26 -13.14
C GLU A 121 2.94 2.70 -13.06
N THR A 122 2.06 1.96 -13.72
CA THR A 122 0.61 2.17 -13.65
C THR A 122 -0.03 0.99 -12.92
N VAL A 123 -0.88 1.28 -11.94
CA VAL A 123 -1.68 0.26 -11.25
C VAL A 123 -2.73 -0.28 -12.22
N LYS A 124 -2.72 -1.59 -12.45
CA LYS A 124 -3.69 -2.29 -13.31
C LYS A 124 -4.81 -2.92 -12.52
N GLY A 125 -4.51 -3.40 -11.33
CA GLY A 125 -5.48 -4.04 -10.46
C GLY A 125 -5.11 -3.93 -9.00
N HIS A 126 -6.13 -3.95 -8.16
CA HIS A 126 -5.99 -3.96 -6.72
C HIS A 126 -6.97 -4.99 -6.17
N TYR A 127 -6.46 -5.92 -5.37
CA TYR A 127 -7.21 -7.08 -4.87
C TYR A 127 -6.98 -7.22 -3.38
N GLU A 128 -8.04 -7.58 -2.67
CA GLU A 128 -8.01 -7.81 -1.23
C GLU A 128 -8.48 -9.23 -0.93
N PHE A 129 -7.69 -9.98 -0.16
CA PHE A 129 -8.00 -11.37 0.19
C PHE A 129 -7.66 -11.68 1.65
N SER A 130 -8.15 -12.81 2.15
CA SER A 130 -7.75 -13.34 3.45
C SER A 130 -6.26 -13.71 3.45
N TYR A 131 -5.56 -13.42 4.55
CA TYR A 131 -4.15 -13.78 4.73
C TYR A 131 -3.91 -15.28 4.57
N ASP A 132 -4.82 -16.11 5.09
CA ASP A 132 -4.67 -17.56 5.10
C ASP A 132 -4.55 -18.15 3.69
N SER A 133 -5.19 -17.54 2.71
CA SER A 133 -5.12 -17.95 1.31
C SER A 133 -3.72 -17.79 0.70
N PHE A 134 -2.92 -16.84 1.20
CA PHE A 134 -1.61 -16.49 0.65
C PHE A 134 -0.45 -16.77 1.61
N ALA A 135 -0.70 -17.32 2.80
CA ALA A 135 0.31 -17.56 3.81
C ALA A 135 1.50 -18.39 3.28
N GLY A 136 1.25 -19.43 2.48
CA GLY A 136 2.28 -20.26 1.89
C GLY A 136 3.20 -19.49 0.94
N LEU A 137 2.65 -18.63 0.08
CA LEU A 137 3.43 -17.78 -0.84
C LEU A 137 4.27 -16.74 -0.09
N ILE A 138 3.77 -16.21 1.02
CA ILE A 138 4.50 -15.27 1.86
C ILE A 138 5.70 -15.95 2.52
N GLU A 139 5.54 -17.15 3.03
CA GLU A 139 6.65 -17.92 3.62
C GLU A 139 7.70 -18.28 2.54
N GLU A 140 7.28 -18.70 1.35
CA GLU A 140 8.19 -18.96 0.22
C GLU A 140 9.00 -17.71 -0.15
N TRP A 141 8.37 -16.55 -0.19
CA TRP A 141 9.06 -15.29 -0.44
C TRP A 141 10.07 -14.95 0.67
N LYS A 142 9.74 -15.18 1.93
CA LYS A 142 10.63 -14.99 3.06
C LYS A 142 11.86 -15.88 2.96
N GLU A 143 11.69 -17.15 2.69
CA GLU A 143 12.81 -18.10 2.50
C GLU A 143 13.74 -17.65 1.37
N LEU A 144 13.18 -17.21 0.24
CA LEU A 144 13.94 -16.66 -0.88
C LEU A 144 14.73 -15.41 -0.46
N SER A 145 14.15 -14.52 0.32
CA SER A 145 14.79 -13.28 0.78
C SER A 145 15.91 -13.55 1.77
N TRP A 146 15.74 -14.52 2.69
CA TRP A 146 16.73 -14.87 3.72
C TRP A 146 17.91 -15.65 3.17
N SER A 147 17.69 -16.55 2.23
CA SER A 147 18.78 -17.31 1.58
C SER A 147 19.81 -16.41 0.89
N SER A 148 19.45 -15.17 0.57
CA SER A 148 20.35 -14.20 -0.04
C SER A 148 21.20 -13.41 0.98
N GLN A 149 20.76 -13.29 2.23
CA GLN A 149 21.52 -12.61 3.29
C GLN A 149 22.62 -13.49 3.89
N SER A 150 22.42 -14.80 3.85
CA SER A 150 23.40 -15.78 4.38
C SER A 150 24.63 -16.01 3.49
N LYS A 151 24.68 -15.42 2.29
CA LYS A 151 25.80 -15.57 1.34
C LYS A 151 26.72 -14.34 1.22
N ARG A 152 26.63 -13.40 2.16
CA ARG A 152 27.53 -12.25 2.24
C ARG A 152 28.50 -12.39 3.38
#